data_61a866ed095df2049d83b9b9af604b62
#
_entry.id   61a866ed095df2049d83b9b9af604b62
#
_cell.length_a   1.000
_cell.length_b   1.000
_cell.length_c   1.000
_cell.angle_alpha   90.00
_cell.angle_beta   90.00
_cell.angle_gamma   90.00
#
_symmetry.space_group_name_H-M   'P 1'
#
loop_
_entity.id
_entity.type
_entity.pdbx_description
1 polymer ?
#
loop_
_entity_poly.entity_id
_entity_poly.type
_entity_poly.pdbx_seq_one_letter_code
_entity_poly.pdbx_strand_id
1 'polypeptide(L)'
;REARTLNADILVRPGPPALMGTIRVQGAKEVNAAYLQRLTPWMPGEEPWDRELLEDYANTLRGLGLFRSVEAAPAEAGLEKDGGEGHVPVLPVNITVVEAPFRSISGSARYDTDTGLGLEGTWEHRNLFHNGERLTVTAPLATEIQGIKAAFEKPAFLAREQRLLASASALREDTSAYRKMALSASAGLDRRLARQWWGGLGLGMESGSLKDNENSEHAYGVLSPQAHLRRDSRNNVLNPSSGSEVEIKLTPFSGFYQESFSALAGSVAASVYYAPLRDKAGQPDDRLVLAGRVEAGAMAGSALRVIPSSMRYYAGGAGSVRGYAYQALGPRDCEDDPLGGRSYQIVNL
;
A
#
# COMPACT_ATOMS: atom_id res chain seq x y z
N ARG A 1 -38.94 -25.10 -34.87
CA ARG A 1 -38.35 -25.52 -33.58
C ARG A 1 -39.04 -24.72 -32.50
N GLU A 2 -39.95 -25.39 -31.75
CA GLU A 2 -40.60 -24.78 -30.61
C GLU A 2 -39.55 -24.47 -29.52
N ALA A 3 -39.51 -23.21 -29.06
CA ALA A 3 -38.65 -22.82 -27.96
C ALA A 3 -39.15 -23.52 -26.68
N ARG A 4 -38.37 -24.44 -26.14
CA ARG A 4 -38.62 -25.02 -24.83
C ARG A 4 -38.34 -23.94 -23.78
N THR A 5 -39.38 -23.30 -23.29
CA THR A 5 -39.30 -22.34 -22.18
C THR A 5 -39.47 -23.12 -20.87
N LEU A 6 -38.57 -22.89 -19.94
CA LEU A 6 -38.66 -23.36 -18.55
C LEU A 6 -39.22 -22.20 -17.73
N ASN A 7 -40.38 -22.38 -17.13
CA ASN A 7 -40.91 -21.43 -16.15
C ASN A 7 -40.48 -21.90 -14.77
N ALA A 8 -39.77 -21.04 -14.04
CA ALA A 8 -39.38 -21.27 -12.65
C ALA A 8 -40.13 -20.30 -11.75
N ASP A 9 -41.01 -20.84 -10.90
CA ASP A 9 -41.68 -20.06 -9.85
C ASP A 9 -40.78 -20.06 -8.60
N ILE A 10 -40.30 -18.88 -8.21
CA ILE A 10 -39.45 -18.69 -7.02
C ILE A 10 -40.36 -18.14 -5.90
N LEU A 11 -40.71 -18.96 -4.92
CA LEU A 11 -41.40 -18.52 -3.72
C LEU A 11 -40.41 -18.02 -2.67
N VAL A 12 -40.34 -16.71 -2.49
CA VAL A 12 -39.54 -16.07 -1.44
C VAL A 12 -40.37 -15.92 -0.17
N ARG A 13 -39.95 -16.56 0.91
CA ARG A 13 -40.50 -16.33 2.24
C ARG A 13 -39.46 -15.53 3.06
N PRO A 14 -39.60 -14.20 3.16
CA PRO A 14 -38.72 -13.41 3.98
C PRO A 14 -38.89 -13.80 5.45
N GLY A 15 -37.78 -13.97 6.17
CA GLY A 15 -37.77 -14.12 7.62
C GLY A 15 -38.18 -12.82 8.33
N PRO A 16 -38.35 -12.84 9.66
CA PRO A 16 -38.58 -11.61 10.42
C PRO A 16 -37.35 -10.65 10.26
N PRO A 17 -37.61 -9.33 10.32
CA PRO A 17 -36.49 -8.37 10.34
C PRO A 17 -35.58 -8.64 11.52
N ALA A 18 -34.27 -8.48 11.33
CA ALA A 18 -33.26 -8.67 12.39
C ALA A 18 -32.21 -7.57 12.28
N LEU A 19 -31.51 -7.30 13.41
CA LEU A 19 -30.37 -6.37 13.46
C LEU A 19 -29.08 -7.16 13.52
N MET A 20 -27.99 -6.58 13.02
CA MET A 20 -26.65 -7.11 13.14
C MET A 20 -26.21 -7.12 14.60
N GLY A 21 -25.81 -8.29 15.11
CA GLY A 21 -25.37 -8.47 16.49
C GLY A 21 -23.86 -8.44 16.68
N THR A 22 -23.44 -8.81 17.89
CA THR A 22 -22.02 -8.97 18.22
C THR A 22 -21.41 -10.17 17.51
N ILE A 23 -20.11 -10.12 17.25
CA ILE A 23 -19.39 -11.27 16.72
C ILE A 23 -18.96 -12.22 17.84
N ARG A 24 -19.03 -13.52 17.55
CA ARG A 24 -18.48 -14.60 18.37
C ARG A 24 -17.38 -15.29 17.57
N VAL A 25 -16.14 -15.11 18.01
CA VAL A 25 -14.96 -15.63 17.28
C VAL A 25 -14.59 -16.99 17.84
N GLN A 26 -14.40 -17.97 16.95
CA GLN A 26 -13.92 -19.32 17.27
C GLN A 26 -12.69 -19.64 16.42
N GLY A 27 -11.72 -20.37 17.01
CA GLY A 27 -10.51 -20.79 16.31
C GLY A 27 -9.34 -19.81 16.36
N ALA A 28 -9.52 -18.57 16.78
CA ALA A 28 -8.43 -17.63 17.05
C ALA A 28 -7.73 -18.02 18.36
N LYS A 29 -6.44 -18.35 18.27
CA LYS A 29 -5.59 -18.75 19.42
C LYS A 29 -4.56 -17.70 19.77
N GLU A 30 -3.88 -17.18 18.73
CA GLU A 30 -2.84 -16.17 18.88
C GLU A 30 -3.30 -14.79 18.38
N VAL A 31 -4.37 -14.72 17.57
CA VAL A 31 -4.97 -13.45 17.18
C VAL A 31 -5.96 -13.00 18.24
N ASN A 32 -5.81 -11.79 18.75
CA ASN A 32 -6.68 -11.24 19.77
C ASN A 32 -8.11 -11.06 19.24
N ALA A 33 -9.09 -11.70 19.90
CA ALA A 33 -10.49 -11.58 19.52
C ALA A 33 -11.02 -10.14 19.60
N ALA A 34 -10.54 -9.33 20.54
CA ALA A 34 -10.89 -7.91 20.63
C ALA A 34 -10.37 -7.08 19.43
N TYR A 35 -9.28 -7.50 18.80
CA TYR A 35 -8.82 -6.90 17.56
C TYR A 35 -9.82 -7.18 16.44
N LEU A 36 -10.27 -8.43 16.29
CA LEU A 36 -11.26 -8.80 15.29
C LEU A 36 -12.59 -8.06 15.49
N GLN A 37 -13.02 -7.89 16.75
CA GLN A 37 -14.21 -7.10 17.08
C GLN A 37 -14.09 -5.62 16.63
N ARG A 38 -12.92 -4.99 16.77
CA ARG A 38 -12.70 -3.61 16.29
C ARG A 38 -12.77 -3.44 14.78
N LEU A 39 -12.63 -4.54 14.03
CA LEU A 39 -12.72 -4.52 12.57
C LEU A 39 -14.14 -4.64 12.05
N THR A 40 -15.16 -4.89 12.89
CA THR A 40 -16.56 -4.99 12.45
C THR A 40 -17.01 -3.69 11.77
N PRO A 41 -17.66 -3.77 10.59
CA PRO A 41 -18.14 -2.61 9.88
C PRO A 41 -19.49 -2.07 10.38
N TRP A 42 -20.15 -2.76 11.30
CA TRP A 42 -21.44 -2.39 11.90
C TRP A 42 -21.33 -2.15 13.41
N MET A 43 -22.32 -1.43 13.96
CA MET A 43 -22.56 -1.32 15.39
C MET A 43 -23.64 -2.35 15.82
N PRO A 44 -23.34 -3.22 16.81
CA PRO A 44 -24.28 -4.24 17.22
C PRO A 44 -25.62 -3.66 17.70
N GLY A 45 -26.74 -4.12 17.12
CA GLY A 45 -28.06 -3.66 17.46
C GLY A 45 -28.55 -2.38 16.79
N GLU A 46 -27.77 -1.78 15.91
CA GLU A 46 -28.14 -0.54 15.21
C GLU A 46 -28.44 -0.76 13.72
N GLU A 47 -27.63 -1.55 13.01
CA GLU A 47 -27.82 -1.79 11.59
C GLU A 47 -28.74 -2.98 11.31
N PRO A 48 -29.60 -2.90 10.29
CA PRO A 48 -30.35 -4.03 9.78
C PRO A 48 -29.44 -5.17 9.36
N TRP A 49 -29.94 -6.40 9.47
CA TRP A 49 -29.20 -7.56 8.96
C TRP A 49 -28.89 -7.42 7.48
N ASP A 50 -27.61 -7.40 7.13
CA ASP A 50 -27.12 -7.27 5.78
C ASP A 50 -26.04 -8.33 5.51
N ARG A 51 -26.31 -9.17 4.52
CA ARG A 51 -25.39 -10.23 4.10
C ARG A 51 -24.14 -9.66 3.42
N GLU A 52 -24.28 -8.56 2.69
CA GLU A 52 -23.15 -7.91 2.00
C GLU A 52 -22.15 -7.38 3.03
N LEU A 53 -22.61 -6.72 4.09
CA LEU A 53 -21.76 -6.29 5.21
C LEU A 53 -21.03 -7.47 5.88
N LEU A 54 -21.71 -8.61 6.03
CA LEU A 54 -21.09 -9.80 6.59
C LEU A 54 -20.00 -10.37 5.67
N GLU A 55 -20.25 -10.43 4.37
CA GLU A 55 -19.29 -10.89 3.38
C GLU A 55 -18.10 -9.93 3.25
N ASP A 56 -18.32 -8.62 3.29
CA ASP A 56 -17.27 -7.59 3.32
C ASP A 56 -16.38 -7.71 4.55
N TYR A 57 -16.97 -7.99 5.71
CA TYR A 57 -16.20 -8.27 6.92
C TYR A 57 -15.35 -9.54 6.77
N ALA A 58 -15.93 -10.63 6.29
CA ALA A 58 -15.21 -11.88 6.05
C ALA A 58 -14.06 -11.67 5.04
N ASN A 59 -14.29 -10.88 3.98
CA ASN A 59 -13.26 -10.52 3.00
C ASN A 59 -12.16 -9.65 3.63
N THR A 60 -12.53 -8.72 4.51
CA THR A 60 -11.56 -7.94 5.28
C THR A 60 -10.66 -8.85 6.11
N LEU A 61 -11.22 -9.82 6.84
CA LEU A 61 -10.44 -10.77 7.62
C LEU A 61 -9.53 -11.66 6.76
N ARG A 62 -10.02 -12.13 5.61
CA ARG A 62 -9.19 -12.89 4.64
C ARG A 62 -8.03 -12.04 4.12
N GLY A 63 -8.27 -10.77 3.86
CA GLY A 63 -7.27 -9.80 3.39
C GLY A 63 -6.15 -9.51 4.40
N LEU A 64 -6.33 -9.77 5.69
CA LEU A 64 -5.30 -9.60 6.71
C LEU A 64 -4.11 -10.57 6.52
N GLY A 65 -4.30 -11.71 5.83
CA GLY A 65 -3.29 -12.76 5.69
C GLY A 65 -2.94 -13.49 6.98
N LEU A 66 -3.80 -13.40 8.00
CA LEU A 66 -3.66 -14.07 9.30
C LEU A 66 -4.32 -15.45 9.33
N PHE A 67 -5.23 -15.71 8.42
CA PHE A 67 -6.08 -16.90 8.42
C PHE A 67 -5.98 -17.68 7.11
N ARG A 68 -6.02 -19.02 7.22
CA ARG A 68 -6.15 -19.93 6.07
C ARG A 68 -7.60 -20.01 5.59
N SER A 69 -8.54 -19.98 6.54
CA SER A 69 -9.97 -19.93 6.25
C SER A 69 -10.68 -18.98 7.21
N VAL A 70 -11.71 -18.34 6.69
CA VAL A 70 -12.63 -17.48 7.45
C VAL A 70 -14.03 -17.83 6.98
N GLU A 71 -14.84 -18.29 7.90
CA GLU A 71 -16.27 -18.55 7.73
C GLU A 71 -17.05 -17.59 8.61
N ALA A 72 -18.03 -16.91 8.03
CA ALA A 72 -18.90 -16.00 8.73
C ALA A 72 -20.35 -16.43 8.48
N ALA A 73 -21.07 -16.68 9.56
CA ALA A 73 -22.46 -17.12 9.48
C ALA A 73 -23.29 -16.52 10.63
N PRO A 74 -24.61 -16.31 10.41
CA PRO A 74 -25.50 -16.01 11.53
C PRO A 74 -25.46 -17.14 12.55
N ALA A 75 -25.60 -16.81 13.83
CA ALA A 75 -25.71 -17.83 14.87
C ALA A 75 -27.06 -18.55 14.75
N GLU A 76 -27.04 -19.88 14.59
CA GLU A 76 -28.27 -20.70 14.42
C GLU A 76 -29.20 -20.68 15.62
N ALA A 77 -28.69 -20.39 16.83
CA ALA A 77 -29.48 -20.35 18.05
C ALA A 77 -29.17 -19.07 18.82
N GLY A 78 -30.08 -18.15 18.83
CA GLY A 78 -29.93 -16.96 19.66
C GLY A 78 -30.59 -15.72 19.09
N LEU A 79 -31.85 -15.82 18.74
CA LEU A 79 -32.72 -14.67 18.92
C LEU A 79 -32.61 -14.38 20.43
N GLU A 80 -31.73 -13.48 20.84
CA GLU A 80 -31.82 -12.95 22.20
C GLU A 80 -33.20 -12.32 22.30
N LYS A 81 -34.11 -13.11 22.94
CA LYS A 81 -35.45 -12.67 23.27
C LYS A 81 -35.33 -11.71 24.45
N ASP A 82 -34.70 -10.58 24.21
CA ASP A 82 -34.78 -9.48 25.13
C ASP A 82 -35.72 -8.44 24.52
N GLY A 83 -36.97 -8.50 24.91
CA GLY A 83 -37.91 -7.48 24.56
C GLY A 83 -39.31 -8.02 24.24
N GLY A 84 -40.30 -7.45 24.89
CA GLY A 84 -41.72 -7.69 24.64
C GLY A 84 -42.17 -7.44 23.18
N GLU A 85 -43.44 -7.66 22.88
CA GLU A 85 -44.03 -7.47 21.57
C GLU A 85 -43.57 -6.16 20.89
N GLY A 86 -42.88 -6.28 19.75
CA GLY A 86 -42.45 -5.16 18.91
C GLY A 86 -40.92 -4.92 18.82
N HIS A 87 -40.06 -5.67 19.53
CA HIS A 87 -38.63 -5.53 19.39
C HIS A 87 -38.08 -6.35 18.23
N VAL A 88 -37.25 -5.70 17.38
CA VAL A 88 -36.50 -6.36 16.31
C VAL A 88 -35.36 -7.17 16.93
N PRO A 89 -35.29 -8.50 16.68
CA PRO A 89 -34.27 -9.34 17.29
C PRO A 89 -32.87 -8.99 16.77
N VAL A 90 -31.89 -9.01 17.67
CA VAL A 90 -30.45 -8.86 17.34
C VAL A 90 -29.87 -10.24 17.07
N LEU A 91 -29.28 -10.42 15.91
CA LEU A 91 -28.73 -11.69 15.45
C LEU A 91 -27.20 -11.72 15.60
N PRO A 92 -26.64 -12.48 16.55
CA PRO A 92 -25.19 -12.61 16.67
C PRO A 92 -24.58 -13.26 15.43
N VAL A 93 -23.31 -12.95 15.18
CA VAL A 93 -22.54 -13.47 14.04
C VAL A 93 -21.44 -14.39 14.55
N ASN A 94 -21.42 -15.65 14.09
CA ASN A 94 -20.34 -16.58 14.36
C ASN A 94 -19.25 -16.42 13.30
N ILE A 95 -18.02 -16.20 13.74
CA ILE A 95 -16.82 -16.13 12.92
C ILE A 95 -15.93 -17.29 13.29
N THR A 96 -15.82 -18.26 12.40
CA THR A 96 -14.91 -19.39 12.56
C THR A 96 -13.67 -19.18 11.73
N VAL A 97 -12.50 -19.19 12.36
CA VAL A 97 -11.22 -18.95 11.68
C VAL A 97 -10.24 -20.09 11.90
N VAL A 98 -9.37 -20.32 10.93
CA VAL A 98 -8.19 -21.18 11.06
C VAL A 98 -6.96 -20.32 10.82
N GLU A 99 -6.12 -20.16 11.82
CA GLU A 99 -4.93 -19.33 11.73
C GLU A 99 -3.91 -19.89 10.74
N ALA A 100 -3.27 -19.01 9.99
CA ALA A 100 -2.14 -19.30 9.11
C ALA A 100 -0.82 -19.19 9.88
N PRO A 101 0.29 -19.75 9.40
CA PRO A 101 1.60 -19.43 9.94
C PRO A 101 1.88 -17.93 9.82
N PHE A 102 2.26 -17.30 10.94
CA PHE A 102 2.50 -15.85 10.97
C PHE A 102 3.89 -15.46 10.46
N ARG A 103 4.81 -16.40 10.37
CA ARG A 103 6.18 -16.16 9.93
C ARG A 103 6.41 -16.71 8.55
N SER A 104 7.12 -15.95 7.72
CA SER A 104 7.60 -16.41 6.42
C SER A 104 9.02 -15.91 6.17
N ILE A 105 9.78 -16.72 5.44
CA ILE A 105 11.10 -16.36 4.91
C ILE A 105 11.01 -16.55 3.41
N SER A 106 11.47 -15.57 2.65
CA SER A 106 11.56 -15.63 1.21
C SER A 106 12.90 -15.10 0.73
N GLY A 107 13.33 -15.58 -0.42
CA GLY A 107 14.53 -15.11 -1.10
C GLY A 107 14.22 -14.89 -2.57
N SER A 108 14.80 -13.87 -3.16
CA SER A 108 14.74 -13.61 -4.59
C SER A 108 16.14 -13.35 -5.15
N ALA A 109 16.31 -13.71 -6.41
CA ALA A 109 17.49 -13.37 -7.20
C ALA A 109 17.00 -12.69 -8.47
N ARG A 110 17.68 -11.62 -8.87
CA ARG A 110 17.42 -10.89 -10.11
C ARG A 110 18.73 -10.59 -10.82
N TYR A 111 18.64 -10.46 -12.11
CA TYR A 111 19.71 -9.93 -12.92
C TYR A 111 19.15 -8.87 -13.87
N ASP A 112 19.70 -7.69 -13.78
CA ASP A 112 19.39 -6.57 -14.67
C ASP A 112 20.64 -6.17 -15.41
N THR A 113 20.52 -5.83 -16.68
CA THR A 113 21.67 -5.39 -17.49
C THR A 113 22.28 -4.09 -17.01
N ASP A 114 21.51 -3.26 -16.33
CA ASP A 114 21.93 -1.95 -15.81
C ASP A 114 22.52 -2.05 -14.41
N THR A 115 21.85 -2.82 -13.51
CA THR A 115 22.17 -2.85 -12.08
C THR A 115 22.85 -4.15 -11.65
N GLY A 116 23.03 -5.08 -12.60
CA GLY A 116 23.73 -6.34 -12.37
C GLY A 116 22.97 -7.37 -11.55
N LEU A 117 23.71 -8.21 -10.83
CA LEU A 117 23.14 -9.26 -9.98
C LEU A 117 22.64 -8.68 -8.66
N GLY A 118 21.41 -8.99 -8.32
CA GLY A 118 20.80 -8.67 -7.02
C GLY A 118 20.24 -9.91 -6.35
N LEU A 119 20.52 -10.04 -5.06
CA LEU A 119 19.90 -11.01 -4.16
C LEU A 119 19.12 -10.25 -3.09
N GLU A 120 18.02 -10.81 -2.64
CA GLU A 120 17.26 -10.22 -1.54
C GLU A 120 16.69 -11.33 -0.66
N GLY A 121 16.91 -11.20 0.64
CA GLY A 121 16.28 -12.02 1.67
C GLY A 121 15.23 -11.21 2.42
N THR A 122 14.05 -11.80 2.64
CA THR A 122 12.97 -11.17 3.41
C THR A 122 12.47 -12.10 4.49
N TRP A 123 12.38 -11.60 5.70
CA TRP A 123 11.68 -12.22 6.82
C TRP A 123 10.47 -11.37 7.18
N GLU A 124 9.33 -12.03 7.39
CA GLU A 124 8.08 -11.37 7.76
C GLU A 124 7.43 -12.05 8.96
N HIS A 125 6.86 -11.23 9.87
CA HIS A 125 5.96 -11.67 10.94
C HIS A 125 4.67 -10.86 10.87
N ARG A 126 3.52 -11.55 10.69
CA ARG A 126 2.21 -10.92 10.40
C ARG A 126 1.34 -10.68 11.64
N ASN A 127 1.76 -11.09 12.82
CA ASN A 127 0.98 -10.97 14.06
C ASN A 127 1.92 -10.75 15.26
N LEU A 128 2.76 -9.72 15.20
CA LEU A 128 3.88 -9.55 16.15
C LEU A 128 3.42 -9.37 17.60
N PHE A 129 2.34 -8.61 17.82
CA PHE A 129 1.76 -8.30 19.13
C PHE A 129 0.30 -8.75 19.22
N HIS A 130 -0.09 -9.80 18.47
CA HIS A 130 -1.42 -10.45 18.49
C HIS A 130 -2.60 -9.60 17.97
N ASN A 131 -2.34 -8.46 17.32
CA ASN A 131 -3.37 -7.61 16.71
C ASN A 131 -3.11 -7.33 15.22
N GLY A 132 -2.54 -8.30 14.53
CA GLY A 132 -2.27 -8.21 13.10
C GLY A 132 -1.14 -7.27 12.73
N GLU A 133 -0.28 -6.89 13.68
CA GLU A 133 0.90 -6.09 13.39
C GLU A 133 1.87 -6.88 12.52
N ARG A 134 2.28 -6.26 11.41
CA ARG A 134 3.23 -6.84 10.46
C ARG A 134 4.60 -6.20 10.64
N LEU A 135 5.61 -7.03 10.82
CA LEU A 135 7.02 -6.61 10.75
C LEU A 135 7.68 -7.35 9.58
N THR A 136 8.21 -6.60 8.65
CA THR A 136 8.97 -7.12 7.50
C THR A 136 10.40 -6.64 7.59
N VAL A 137 11.36 -7.54 7.55
CA VAL A 137 12.78 -7.24 7.51
C VAL A 137 13.35 -7.76 6.19
N THR A 138 13.93 -6.86 5.41
CA THR A 138 14.47 -7.15 4.07
C THR A 138 15.96 -6.81 4.03
N ALA A 139 16.75 -7.72 3.51
CA ALA A 139 18.20 -7.53 3.31
C ALA A 139 18.52 -7.59 1.80
N PRO A 140 18.56 -6.43 1.10
CA PRO A 140 19.05 -6.37 -0.27
C PRO A 140 20.57 -6.54 -0.31
N LEU A 141 21.04 -7.33 -1.26
CA LEU A 141 22.45 -7.61 -1.55
C LEU A 141 22.65 -7.51 -3.07
N ALA A 142 22.66 -6.30 -3.58
CA ALA A 142 22.87 -6.02 -5.00
C ALA A 142 24.12 -5.14 -5.19
N THR A 143 24.56 -5.03 -6.42
CA THR A 143 25.75 -4.20 -6.75
C THR A 143 25.54 -2.75 -6.32
N GLU A 144 24.36 -2.20 -6.56
CA GLU A 144 24.05 -0.78 -6.29
C GLU A 144 23.46 -0.54 -4.89
N ILE A 145 22.89 -1.55 -4.24
CA ILE A 145 22.21 -1.38 -2.94
C ILE A 145 22.47 -2.56 -2.03
N GLN A 146 22.96 -2.27 -0.82
CA GLN A 146 23.24 -3.26 0.21
C GLN A 146 22.81 -2.73 1.57
N GLY A 147 22.35 -3.63 2.45
CA GLY A 147 22.01 -3.26 3.82
C GLY A 147 20.82 -3.99 4.38
N ILE A 148 20.07 -3.32 5.24
CA ILE A 148 18.88 -3.86 5.90
C ILE A 148 17.78 -2.80 5.96
N LYS A 149 16.55 -3.24 5.75
CA LYS A 149 15.32 -2.43 5.89
C LYS A 149 14.37 -3.16 6.83
N ALA A 150 13.74 -2.44 7.74
CA ALA A 150 12.66 -2.93 8.57
C ALA A 150 11.42 -2.06 8.34
N ALA A 151 10.28 -2.67 8.10
CA ALA A 151 8.99 -2.00 7.94
C ALA A 151 7.99 -2.60 8.91
N PHE A 152 7.31 -1.74 9.65
CA PHE A 152 6.28 -2.11 10.62
C PHE A 152 4.95 -1.48 10.22
N GLU A 153 3.89 -2.27 10.25
CA GLU A 153 2.52 -1.84 10.01
C GLU A 153 1.63 -2.31 11.16
N LYS A 154 0.88 -1.37 11.75
CA LYS A 154 -0.18 -1.67 12.71
C LYS A 154 -1.53 -1.27 12.14
N PRO A 155 -2.33 -2.25 11.68
CA PRO A 155 -3.68 -2.00 11.17
C PRO A 155 -4.63 -1.57 12.28
N ALA A 156 -5.73 -0.93 11.93
CA ALA A 156 -6.77 -0.47 12.85
C ALA A 156 -6.21 0.33 14.05
N PHE A 157 -5.22 1.17 13.81
CA PHE A 157 -4.59 2.01 14.84
C PHE A 157 -5.46 3.22 15.15
N LEU A 158 -5.98 3.31 16.36
CA LEU A 158 -6.93 4.33 16.85
C LEU A 158 -8.30 4.33 16.14
N ALA A 159 -8.36 3.95 14.87
CA ALA A 159 -9.59 3.85 14.09
C ALA A 159 -9.49 2.66 13.12
N ARG A 160 -10.63 2.04 12.78
CA ARG A 160 -10.70 0.87 11.90
C ARG A 160 -10.02 1.09 10.54
N GLU A 161 -10.28 2.22 9.93
CA GLU A 161 -9.79 2.59 8.59
C GLU A 161 -8.41 3.27 8.62
N GLN A 162 -7.70 3.19 9.75
CA GLN A 162 -6.41 3.86 9.95
C GLN A 162 -5.32 2.84 10.28
N ARG A 163 -4.14 3.05 9.74
CA ARG A 163 -2.96 2.24 10.03
C ARG A 163 -1.77 3.13 10.40
N LEU A 164 -0.99 2.66 11.35
CA LEU A 164 0.32 3.22 11.67
C LEU A 164 1.37 2.49 10.83
N LEU A 165 2.19 3.25 10.15
CA LEU A 165 3.33 2.77 9.39
C LEU A 165 4.60 3.31 10.03
N ALA A 166 5.62 2.47 10.18
CA ALA A 166 6.93 2.89 10.61
C ALA A 166 7.99 2.12 9.82
N SER A 167 9.13 2.75 9.55
CA SER A 167 10.24 2.07 8.91
C SER A 167 11.57 2.55 9.48
N ALA A 168 12.59 1.68 9.37
CA ALA A 168 13.97 2.02 9.62
C ALA A 168 14.85 1.29 8.61
N SER A 169 15.94 1.92 8.18
CA SER A 169 16.89 1.26 7.31
C SER A 169 18.32 1.72 7.56
N ALA A 170 19.28 0.82 7.25
CA ALA A 170 20.69 1.09 7.16
C ALA A 170 21.16 0.60 5.79
N LEU A 171 21.43 1.53 4.88
CA LEU A 171 21.71 1.23 3.47
C LEU A 171 23.00 1.87 3.00
N ARG A 172 23.71 1.13 2.18
CA ARG A 172 24.72 1.64 1.26
C ARG A 172 24.15 1.60 -0.15
N GLU A 173 24.20 2.72 -0.83
CA GLU A 173 23.83 2.87 -2.24
C GLU A 173 25.08 3.34 -3.00
N ASP A 174 25.36 2.71 -4.14
CA ASP A 174 26.50 3.02 -5.01
C ASP A 174 25.97 3.04 -6.46
N THR A 175 25.62 4.21 -6.93
CA THR A 175 25.03 4.45 -8.25
C THR A 175 25.98 5.28 -9.12
N SER A 176 25.64 5.45 -10.40
CA SER A 176 26.40 6.35 -11.28
C SER A 176 26.34 7.83 -10.87
N ALA A 177 25.31 8.23 -10.10
CA ALA A 177 25.11 9.61 -9.68
C ALA A 177 25.73 9.93 -8.31
N TYR A 178 25.80 8.95 -7.42
CA TYR A 178 26.32 9.16 -6.06
C TYR A 178 26.63 7.84 -5.35
N ARG A 179 27.45 7.94 -4.32
CA ARG A 179 27.62 6.93 -3.28
C ARG A 179 27.07 7.45 -1.95
N LYS A 180 26.20 6.70 -1.31
CA LYS A 180 25.56 7.08 -0.06
C LYS A 180 25.63 5.94 0.95
N MET A 181 25.91 6.27 2.21
CA MET A 181 25.73 5.38 3.35
C MET A 181 24.87 6.08 4.38
N ALA A 182 23.67 5.57 4.67
CA ALA A 182 22.70 6.28 5.47
C ALA A 182 21.92 5.37 6.41
N LEU A 183 21.56 5.96 7.54
CA LEU A 183 20.49 5.48 8.44
C LEU A 183 19.26 6.32 8.19
N SER A 184 18.12 5.69 7.99
CA SER A 184 16.84 6.39 7.89
C SER A 184 15.79 5.78 8.81
N ALA A 185 14.88 6.62 9.27
CA ALA A 185 13.72 6.22 10.03
C ALA A 185 12.50 7.05 9.60
N SER A 186 11.33 6.45 9.59
CA SER A 186 10.09 7.18 9.36
C SER A 186 8.94 6.61 10.17
N ALA A 187 7.94 7.47 10.48
CA ALA A 187 6.68 7.04 11.04
C ALA A 187 5.55 7.90 10.46
N GLY A 188 4.37 7.30 10.27
CA GLY A 188 3.24 7.99 9.68
C GLY A 188 1.93 7.26 9.92
N LEU A 189 0.84 7.99 9.68
CA LEU A 189 -0.52 7.50 9.70
C LEU A 189 -1.07 7.52 8.29
N ASP A 190 -1.70 6.45 7.89
CA ASP A 190 -2.41 6.32 6.62
C ASP A 190 -3.86 5.94 6.92
N ARG A 191 -4.82 6.65 6.32
CA ARG A 191 -6.24 6.48 6.61
C ARG A 191 -7.06 6.44 5.33
N ARG A 192 -8.02 5.54 5.29
CA ARG A 192 -9.05 5.55 4.27
C ARG A 192 -10.06 6.66 4.57
N LEU A 193 -10.11 7.66 3.71
CA LEU A 193 -10.97 8.84 3.87
C LEU A 193 -12.36 8.62 3.26
N ALA A 194 -12.44 7.83 2.17
CA ALA A 194 -13.66 7.44 1.49
C ALA A 194 -13.43 6.14 0.70
N ARG A 195 -14.45 5.60 0.05
CA ARG A 195 -14.42 4.31 -0.66
C ARG A 195 -13.18 4.13 -1.57
N GLN A 196 -12.76 5.18 -2.26
CA GLN A 196 -11.65 5.16 -3.21
C GLN A 196 -10.48 6.07 -2.80
N TRP A 197 -10.56 6.73 -1.65
CA TRP A 197 -9.60 7.74 -1.23
C TRP A 197 -8.83 7.33 0.01
N TRP A 198 -7.52 7.48 -0.06
CA TRP A 198 -6.58 7.30 1.04
C TRP A 198 -5.77 8.56 1.21
N GLY A 199 -5.46 8.90 2.45
CA GLY A 199 -4.59 10.01 2.76
C GLY A 199 -3.72 9.69 3.96
N GLY A 200 -2.50 10.21 3.95
CA GLY A 200 -1.56 9.96 5.02
C GLY A 200 -0.66 11.15 5.31
N LEU A 201 -0.20 11.17 6.55
CA LEU A 201 0.79 12.11 7.06
C LEU A 201 1.89 11.34 7.75
N GLY A 202 3.12 11.76 7.57
CA GLY A 202 4.28 11.11 8.17
C GLY A 202 5.45 12.07 8.40
N LEU A 203 6.44 11.56 9.10
CA LEU A 203 7.71 12.23 9.31
C LEU A 203 8.82 11.24 9.02
N GLY A 204 9.76 11.63 8.18
CA GLY A 204 10.99 10.91 7.87
C GLY A 204 12.22 11.66 8.36
N MET A 205 13.25 10.92 8.71
CA MET A 205 14.58 11.44 8.97
C MET A 205 15.61 10.52 8.31
N GLU A 206 16.65 11.12 7.80
CA GLU A 206 17.80 10.40 7.22
C GLU A 206 19.09 11.11 7.62
N SER A 207 20.11 10.35 7.95
CA SER A 207 21.46 10.86 8.26
C SER A 207 22.52 9.88 7.81
N GLY A 208 23.62 10.41 7.29
CA GLY A 208 24.71 9.57 6.78
C GLY A 208 25.83 10.35 6.12
N SER A 209 26.55 9.68 5.24
CA SER A 209 27.54 10.29 4.36
C SER A 209 27.11 10.12 2.90
N LEU A 210 27.43 11.12 2.11
CA LEU A 210 27.14 11.15 0.67
C LEU A 210 28.36 11.72 -0.05
N LYS A 211 28.76 11.03 -1.11
CA LYS A 211 29.72 11.47 -2.11
C LYS A 211 29.04 11.51 -3.45
N ASP A 212 29.07 12.63 -4.13
CA ASP A 212 28.67 12.74 -5.53
C ASP A 212 29.87 13.11 -6.41
N ASN A 213 29.64 13.22 -7.70
CA ASN A 213 30.70 13.45 -8.68
C ASN A 213 31.25 14.87 -8.63
N GLU A 214 30.50 15.83 -8.09
CA GLU A 214 30.91 17.22 -7.93
C GLU A 214 31.61 17.49 -6.59
N ASN A 215 31.39 16.62 -5.58
CA ASN A 215 31.81 16.87 -4.20
C ASN A 215 32.52 15.67 -3.60
N SER A 216 33.47 15.95 -2.68
CA SER A 216 34.02 14.95 -1.77
C SER A 216 32.93 14.40 -0.84
N GLU A 217 33.25 13.35 -0.13
CA GLU A 217 32.34 12.76 0.84
C GLU A 217 32.02 13.72 2.00
N HIS A 218 30.75 14.02 2.22
CA HIS A 218 30.28 14.89 3.30
C HIS A 218 29.15 14.21 4.09
N ALA A 219 29.14 14.51 5.39
CA ALA A 219 28.01 14.15 6.23
C ALA A 219 26.79 14.99 5.88
N TYR A 220 25.61 14.37 5.96
CA TYR A 220 24.34 15.05 5.79
C TYR A 220 23.30 14.56 6.79
N GLY A 221 22.28 15.39 7.00
CA GLY A 221 21.12 15.03 7.78
C GLY A 221 19.89 15.77 7.27
N VAL A 222 18.76 15.07 7.20
CA VAL A 222 17.51 15.58 6.61
C VAL A 222 16.33 15.19 7.46
N LEU A 223 15.41 16.13 7.66
CA LEU A 223 14.10 15.92 8.21
C LEU A 223 13.06 16.18 7.11
N SER A 224 12.12 15.27 6.92
CA SER A 224 11.16 15.31 5.82
C SER A 224 9.75 14.94 6.31
N PRO A 225 8.92 15.91 6.72
CA PRO A 225 7.48 15.70 6.79
C PRO A 225 6.93 15.27 5.45
N GLN A 226 5.93 14.39 5.46
CA GLN A 226 5.35 13.81 4.24
C GLN A 226 3.84 13.88 4.33
N ALA A 227 3.20 14.23 3.22
CA ALA A 227 1.76 14.13 3.05
C ALA A 227 1.47 13.45 1.71
N HIS A 228 0.47 12.58 1.68
CA HIS A 228 0.01 12.00 0.43
C HIS A 228 -1.51 11.89 0.39
N LEU A 229 -2.03 11.92 -0.83
CA LEU A 229 -3.42 11.67 -1.14
C LEU A 229 -3.48 10.74 -2.35
N ARG A 230 -4.17 9.61 -2.22
CA ARG A 230 -4.34 8.62 -3.29
C ARG A 230 -5.82 8.35 -3.53
N ARG A 231 -6.20 8.38 -4.80
CA ARG A 231 -7.48 7.86 -5.28
C ARG A 231 -7.24 6.64 -6.14
N ASP A 232 -7.93 5.54 -5.85
CA ASP A 232 -7.86 4.31 -6.64
C ASP A 232 -9.28 3.85 -6.97
N SER A 233 -9.62 3.87 -8.27
CA SER A 233 -10.90 3.44 -8.81
C SER A 233 -10.77 2.26 -9.78
N ARG A 234 -9.60 1.60 -9.81
CA ARG A 234 -9.36 0.44 -10.67
C ARG A 234 -10.30 -0.71 -10.27
N ASN A 235 -10.81 -1.40 -11.26
CA ASN A 235 -11.66 -2.59 -11.03
C ASN A 235 -10.86 -3.76 -10.45
N ASN A 236 -9.57 -3.88 -10.76
CA ASN A 236 -8.65 -4.86 -10.21
C ASN A 236 -7.26 -4.22 -10.04
N VAL A 237 -6.62 -4.40 -8.88
CA VAL A 237 -5.31 -3.79 -8.60
C VAL A 237 -4.18 -4.46 -9.37
N LEU A 238 -4.26 -5.78 -9.58
CA LEU A 238 -3.20 -6.57 -10.22
C LEU A 238 -3.34 -6.65 -11.73
N ASN A 239 -4.57 -6.68 -12.25
CA ASN A 239 -4.85 -6.73 -13.67
C ASN A 239 -6.00 -5.77 -14.02
N PRO A 240 -5.76 -4.46 -14.01
CA PRO A 240 -6.79 -3.47 -14.25
C PRO A 240 -7.19 -3.44 -15.73
N SER A 241 -8.48 -3.51 -16.00
CA SER A 241 -9.07 -3.31 -17.34
C SER A 241 -9.89 -2.01 -17.43
N SER A 242 -10.18 -1.39 -16.28
CA SER A 242 -10.90 -0.10 -16.24
C SER A 242 -10.58 0.65 -14.95
N GLY A 243 -10.78 1.97 -14.99
CA GLY A 243 -10.59 2.85 -13.86
C GLY A 243 -9.27 3.59 -13.89
N SER A 244 -8.94 4.25 -12.79
CA SER A 244 -7.74 5.07 -12.66
C SER A 244 -7.19 5.04 -11.24
N GLU A 245 -5.89 5.26 -11.14
CA GLU A 245 -5.21 5.56 -9.89
C GLU A 245 -4.52 6.91 -10.01
N VAL A 246 -4.65 7.76 -9.01
CA VAL A 246 -3.93 9.05 -8.92
C VAL A 246 -3.35 9.16 -7.52
N GLU A 247 -2.06 9.44 -7.44
CA GLU A 247 -1.35 9.70 -6.20
C GLU A 247 -0.66 11.06 -6.25
N ILE A 248 -0.85 11.86 -5.22
CA ILE A 248 -0.18 13.16 -5.03
C ILE A 248 0.62 13.05 -3.75
N LYS A 249 1.89 13.46 -3.81
CA LYS A 249 2.79 13.52 -2.65
C LYS A 249 3.35 14.92 -2.50
N LEU A 250 3.44 15.37 -1.24
CA LEU A 250 4.12 16.59 -0.84
C LEU A 250 5.12 16.26 0.26
N THR A 251 6.36 16.68 0.05
CA THR A 251 7.46 16.41 0.98
C THR A 251 8.27 17.67 1.15
N PRO A 252 7.90 18.56 2.09
CA PRO A 252 8.84 19.55 2.56
C PRO A 252 10.02 18.84 3.22
N PHE A 253 11.21 19.30 2.99
CA PHE A 253 12.40 18.78 3.66
C PHE A 253 13.39 19.87 3.97
N SER A 254 14.12 19.68 5.05
CA SER A 254 15.19 20.59 5.50
C SER A 254 16.29 19.79 6.16
N GLY A 255 17.50 20.33 6.07
CA GLY A 255 18.66 19.64 6.62
C GLY A 255 19.96 20.39 6.40
N PHE A 256 21.05 19.65 6.46
CA PHE A 256 22.38 20.13 6.16
C PHE A 256 23.09 19.13 5.25
N TYR A 257 23.85 19.66 4.32
CA TYR A 257 24.81 18.99 3.46
C TYR A 257 25.78 20.05 2.98
N GLN A 258 27.00 20.10 3.57
CA GLN A 258 27.92 21.25 3.47
C GLN A 258 27.32 22.56 4.01
N GLU A 259 26.14 22.95 3.54
CA GLU A 259 25.36 24.11 3.98
C GLU A 259 23.97 23.66 4.42
N SER A 260 23.28 24.51 5.15
CA SER A 260 21.86 24.29 5.47
C SER A 260 20.99 24.49 4.24
N PHE A 261 20.02 23.62 4.04
CA PHE A 261 19.08 23.70 2.93
C PHE A 261 17.64 23.45 3.36
N SER A 262 16.73 23.94 2.58
CA SER A 262 15.29 23.61 2.66
C SER A 262 14.65 23.63 1.28
N ALA A 263 13.72 22.70 1.05
CA ALA A 263 12.95 22.67 -0.17
C ALA A 263 11.60 22.01 0.07
N LEU A 264 10.68 22.24 -0.87
CA LEU A 264 9.41 21.54 -0.99
C LEU A 264 9.45 20.72 -2.28
N ALA A 265 9.37 19.39 -2.16
CA ALA A 265 9.17 18.50 -3.28
C ALA A 265 7.69 18.12 -3.38
N GLY A 266 7.19 18.12 -4.61
CA GLY A 266 5.86 17.64 -4.94
C GLY A 266 5.92 16.68 -6.11
N SER A 267 5.07 15.65 -6.10
CA SER A 267 4.93 14.74 -7.24
C SER A 267 3.49 14.31 -7.43
N VAL A 268 3.15 13.99 -8.67
CA VAL A 268 1.90 13.37 -9.07
C VAL A 268 2.19 12.16 -9.94
N ALA A 269 1.53 11.05 -9.67
CA ALA A 269 1.52 9.88 -10.53
C ALA A 269 0.06 9.54 -10.85
N ALA A 270 -0.24 9.34 -12.12
CA ALA A 270 -1.58 8.97 -12.56
C ALA A 270 -1.50 7.82 -13.56
N SER A 271 -2.35 6.82 -13.38
CA SER A 271 -2.54 5.72 -14.32
C SER A 271 -4.01 5.61 -14.69
N VAL A 272 -4.30 5.34 -15.96
CA VAL A 272 -5.65 5.14 -16.46
C VAL A 272 -5.71 3.87 -17.30
N TYR A 273 -6.80 3.13 -17.17
CA TYR A 273 -7.03 1.88 -17.88
C TYR A 273 -8.40 1.92 -18.54
N TYR A 274 -8.46 1.52 -19.79
CA TYR A 274 -9.68 1.51 -20.57
C TYR A 274 -9.74 0.30 -21.49
N ALA A 275 -10.76 -0.55 -21.33
CA ALA A 275 -11.08 -1.64 -22.24
C ALA A 275 -12.12 -1.16 -23.25
N PRO A 276 -11.75 -0.91 -24.52
CA PRO A 276 -12.68 -0.44 -25.55
C PRO A 276 -13.68 -1.50 -26.01
N LEU A 277 -13.30 -2.78 -25.88
CA LEU A 277 -14.15 -3.90 -26.25
C LEU A 277 -15.13 -4.25 -25.12
N ARG A 278 -16.27 -4.77 -25.50
CA ARG A 278 -17.29 -5.29 -24.56
C ARG A 278 -17.56 -6.77 -24.87
N ASP A 279 -17.77 -7.54 -23.83
CA ASP A 279 -18.24 -8.91 -23.96
C ASP A 279 -19.72 -9.00 -24.31
N LYS A 280 -20.27 -10.21 -24.45
CA LYS A 280 -21.69 -10.44 -24.77
C LYS A 280 -22.64 -9.96 -23.66
N ALA A 281 -22.15 -9.76 -22.44
CA ALA A 281 -22.88 -9.25 -21.29
C ALA A 281 -22.71 -7.72 -21.12
N GLY A 282 -21.98 -7.06 -22.03
CA GLY A 282 -21.71 -5.61 -21.97
C GLY A 282 -20.62 -5.21 -20.99
N GLN A 283 -19.91 -6.17 -20.38
CA GLN A 283 -18.80 -5.91 -19.47
C GLN A 283 -17.51 -5.59 -20.24
N PRO A 284 -16.56 -4.85 -19.62
CA PRO A 284 -15.25 -4.63 -20.22
C PRO A 284 -14.59 -5.96 -20.59
N ASP A 285 -14.14 -6.08 -21.83
CA ASP A 285 -13.43 -7.24 -22.34
C ASP A 285 -11.91 -6.97 -22.26
N ASP A 286 -11.19 -7.76 -21.48
CA ASP A 286 -9.77 -7.59 -21.19
C ASP A 286 -8.84 -8.08 -22.32
N ARG A 287 -9.39 -8.57 -23.45
CA ARG A 287 -8.60 -8.92 -24.64
C ARG A 287 -7.86 -7.73 -25.24
N LEU A 288 -8.35 -6.50 -25.02
CA LEU A 288 -7.67 -5.27 -25.38
C LEU A 288 -7.85 -4.23 -24.28
N VAL A 289 -6.75 -3.84 -23.65
CA VAL A 289 -6.73 -2.79 -22.64
C VAL A 289 -5.74 -1.72 -23.07
N LEU A 290 -6.23 -0.48 -23.17
CA LEU A 290 -5.37 0.69 -23.32
C LEU A 290 -4.97 1.18 -21.93
N ALA A 291 -3.67 1.33 -21.70
CA ALA A 291 -3.13 1.79 -20.44
C ALA A 291 -2.23 3.02 -20.67
N GLY A 292 -2.43 4.04 -19.86
CA GLY A 292 -1.58 5.23 -19.87
C GLY A 292 -1.10 5.56 -18.46
N ARG A 293 0.15 5.95 -18.31
CA ARG A 293 0.75 6.42 -17.06
C ARG A 293 1.47 7.73 -17.27
N VAL A 294 1.23 8.69 -16.39
CA VAL A 294 1.91 9.97 -16.33
C VAL A 294 2.49 10.15 -14.95
N GLU A 295 3.74 10.54 -14.87
CA GLU A 295 4.40 10.93 -13.64
C GLU A 295 5.07 12.30 -13.83
N ALA A 296 4.92 13.17 -12.86
CA ALA A 296 5.61 14.44 -12.83
C ALA A 296 6.00 14.80 -11.40
N GLY A 297 7.15 15.42 -11.24
CA GLY A 297 7.59 15.93 -9.95
C GLY A 297 8.41 17.20 -10.13
N ALA A 298 8.35 18.06 -9.11
CA ALA A 298 9.13 19.27 -9.06
C ALA A 298 9.51 19.60 -7.61
N MET A 299 10.65 20.29 -7.44
CA MET A 299 11.06 20.83 -6.16
C MET A 299 11.41 22.32 -6.26
N ALA A 300 11.05 23.05 -5.23
CA ALA A 300 11.35 24.47 -5.07
C ALA A 300 12.03 24.72 -3.71
N GLY A 301 12.95 25.67 -3.66
CA GLY A 301 13.71 26.00 -2.43
C GLY A 301 15.17 26.29 -2.74
N SER A 302 16.06 25.84 -1.87
CA SER A 302 17.51 26.06 -1.93
C SER A 302 18.14 25.70 -3.28
N ALA A 303 19.28 26.26 -3.60
CA ALA A 303 20.00 25.95 -4.85
C ALA A 303 20.29 24.44 -4.97
N LEU A 304 20.26 23.89 -6.20
CA LEU A 304 20.39 22.45 -6.42
C LEU A 304 21.73 21.90 -5.89
N ARG A 305 22.82 22.70 -5.96
CA ARG A 305 24.15 22.31 -5.49
C ARG A 305 24.21 21.98 -3.99
N VAL A 306 23.36 22.62 -3.16
CA VAL A 306 23.32 22.37 -1.70
C VAL A 306 22.31 21.29 -1.32
N ILE A 307 21.48 20.82 -2.26
CA ILE A 307 20.57 19.70 -2.05
C ILE A 307 21.34 18.40 -2.35
N PRO A 308 21.40 17.44 -1.42
CA PRO A 308 22.03 16.16 -1.64
C PRO A 308 21.62 15.52 -2.97
N SER A 309 22.58 15.01 -3.75
CA SER A 309 22.29 14.38 -5.05
C SER A 309 21.28 13.25 -4.92
N SER A 310 21.30 12.48 -3.83
CA SER A 310 20.32 11.42 -3.55
C SER A 310 18.86 11.90 -3.39
N MET A 311 18.63 13.20 -3.26
CA MET A 311 17.30 13.82 -3.15
C MET A 311 16.83 14.50 -4.42
N ARG A 312 17.69 14.58 -5.44
CA ARG A 312 17.35 15.15 -6.74
C ARG A 312 16.51 14.16 -7.57
N TYR A 313 15.86 14.62 -8.60
CA TYR A 313 15.11 13.77 -9.51
C TYR A 313 15.98 13.22 -10.62
N TYR A 314 15.82 11.93 -10.89
CA TYR A 314 16.47 11.20 -11.96
C TYR A 314 15.44 10.46 -12.80
N ALA A 315 15.76 10.18 -14.07
CA ALA A 315 14.98 9.34 -14.94
C ALA A 315 15.89 8.37 -15.72
N GLY A 316 15.33 7.28 -16.23
CA GLY A 316 16.03 6.17 -16.86
C GLY A 316 15.90 4.90 -16.03
N GLY A 317 16.05 3.76 -16.69
CA GLY A 317 15.87 2.43 -16.12
C GLY A 317 14.43 1.90 -16.23
N ALA A 318 14.26 0.63 -15.92
CA ALA A 318 13.00 -0.12 -16.10
C ALA A 318 11.81 0.47 -15.32
N GLY A 319 12.06 1.16 -14.21
CA GLY A 319 11.03 1.76 -13.35
C GLY A 319 10.47 3.08 -13.85
N SER A 320 11.16 3.77 -14.79
CA SER A 320 10.76 5.08 -15.30
C SER A 320 10.67 5.11 -16.82
N VAL A 321 11.81 5.13 -17.52
CA VAL A 321 11.87 5.17 -18.98
C VAL A 321 12.65 3.96 -19.48
N ARG A 322 11.92 2.97 -19.99
CA ARG A 322 12.50 1.73 -20.51
C ARG A 322 13.39 1.99 -21.72
N GLY A 323 14.48 1.23 -21.83
CA GLY A 323 15.46 1.37 -22.94
C GLY A 323 16.58 2.37 -22.64
N TYR A 324 16.53 3.07 -21.52
CA TYR A 324 17.61 3.90 -21.02
C TYR A 324 18.19 3.29 -19.73
N ALA A 325 19.51 3.42 -19.54
CA ALA A 325 20.16 2.97 -18.32
C ALA A 325 19.64 3.71 -17.08
N TYR A 326 19.79 3.10 -15.90
CA TYR A 326 19.35 3.67 -14.63
C TYR A 326 19.96 5.06 -14.40
N GLN A 327 19.14 6.05 -14.07
CA GLN A 327 19.51 7.45 -13.85
C GLN A 327 20.15 8.16 -15.06
N ALA A 328 20.15 7.57 -16.24
CA ALA A 328 20.91 8.07 -17.40
C ALA A 328 20.30 9.27 -18.11
N LEU A 329 19.04 9.62 -17.83
CA LEU A 329 18.34 10.75 -18.46
C LEU A 329 18.39 11.99 -17.57
N GLY A 330 18.80 13.11 -18.14
CA GLY A 330 18.83 14.40 -17.48
C GLY A 330 20.16 15.13 -17.63
N PRO A 331 20.41 16.18 -16.83
CA PRO A 331 21.66 16.92 -16.81
C PRO A 331 22.83 16.03 -16.41
N ARG A 332 23.99 16.26 -17.03
CA ARG A 332 25.23 15.55 -16.79
C ARG A 332 26.37 16.53 -16.55
N ASP A 333 27.39 16.07 -15.86
CA ASP A 333 28.63 16.82 -15.68
C ASP A 333 29.62 16.67 -16.87
N CYS A 334 30.84 17.17 -16.70
CA CYS A 334 31.90 17.09 -17.73
C CYS A 334 32.43 15.68 -17.95
N GLU A 335 32.22 14.77 -17.01
CA GLU A 335 32.64 13.36 -17.05
C GLU A 335 31.51 12.44 -17.53
N ASP A 336 30.39 13.03 -17.95
CA ASP A 336 29.15 12.35 -18.40
C ASP A 336 28.39 11.63 -17.29
N ASP A 337 28.57 12.04 -16.02
CA ASP A 337 27.89 11.50 -14.86
C ASP A 337 26.56 12.23 -14.59
N PRO A 338 25.50 11.52 -14.11
CA PRO A 338 24.19 12.12 -13.87
C PRO A 338 24.20 13.09 -12.69
N LEU A 339 23.77 14.33 -12.90
CA LEU A 339 23.65 15.36 -11.87
C LEU A 339 22.30 15.37 -11.15
N GLY A 340 21.27 14.78 -11.78
CA GLY A 340 19.88 14.91 -11.33
C GLY A 340 19.28 16.30 -11.60
N GLY A 341 17.98 16.40 -11.43
CA GLY A 341 17.22 17.60 -11.75
C GLY A 341 16.27 18.07 -10.66
N ARG A 342 15.70 19.27 -10.85
CA ARG A 342 14.64 19.81 -9.98
C ARG A 342 13.26 19.33 -10.35
N SER A 343 13.08 18.81 -11.55
CA SER A 343 11.80 18.33 -12.03
C SER A 343 11.97 17.20 -13.02
N TYR A 344 10.93 16.40 -13.18
CA TYR A 344 10.82 15.38 -14.20
C TYR A 344 9.39 15.25 -14.70
N GLN A 345 9.24 14.73 -15.90
CA GLN A 345 7.96 14.32 -16.48
C GLN A 345 8.19 13.04 -17.27
N ILE A 346 7.34 12.04 -17.02
CA ILE A 346 7.42 10.74 -17.68
C ILE A 346 6.02 10.36 -18.14
N VAL A 347 5.92 9.91 -19.39
CA VAL A 347 4.68 9.40 -19.99
C VAL A 347 4.96 8.01 -20.54
N ASN A 348 4.13 7.04 -20.18
CA ASN A 348 4.16 5.68 -20.70
C ASN A 348 2.78 5.32 -21.25
N LEU A 349 2.75 4.65 -22.39
CA LEU A 349 1.55 4.18 -23.09
C LEU A 349 1.64 2.69 -23.38
#